data_82b5c7c296098683e751c9799ce8677d
#
_entry.id   82b5c7c296098683e751c9799ce8677d
#
_cell.length_a   1.000
_cell.length_b   1.000
_cell.length_c   1.000
_cell.angle_alpha   90.00
_cell.angle_beta   90.00
_cell.angle_gamma   90.00
#
_symmetry.space_group_name_H-M   'P 1'
#
loop_
_entity.id
_entity.type
_entity.pdbx_description
1 polymer ?
#
loop_
_entity_poly.entity_id
_entity_poly.type
_entity_poly.pdbx_seq_one_letter_code
_entity_poly.pdbx_strand_id
1 'polypeptide(L)'
;MNSAGNPNDSWQVFLPLKQFAAGKSRLSTIPDDFRVSLIKAMAVDLIDVLIQIPQISSITIVGVAHQELSNSANPRLRSFPISQPVDINSDLQLAIGDSKRIAIFLPDLPSAKAAEISEALELASTHRTSFIADQNSIGSTAFFSTVGKVATHFGANSAAAHRSAQAIELIDPMFKGIKADCDDWSDLLAIDTRDLGHATRALMEHHLQN
;
A
#
# COMPACT_ATOMS: atom_id res chain seq x y z
N MET A 1 8.96 30.19 -7.95
CA MET A 1 9.13 30.37 -6.49
C MET A 1 8.75 29.05 -5.87
N ASN A 2 9.74 28.24 -5.46
CA ASN A 2 9.49 26.97 -4.75
C ASN A 2 9.08 27.31 -3.32
N SER A 3 7.78 27.27 -3.02
CA SER A 3 7.34 27.20 -1.64
C SER A 3 7.78 25.82 -1.11
N ALA A 4 8.84 25.78 -0.32
CA ALA A 4 9.12 24.63 0.50
C ALA A 4 7.87 24.42 1.39
N GLY A 5 7.07 23.39 1.09
CA GLY A 5 5.87 23.06 1.85
C GLY A 5 6.24 22.92 3.33
N ASN A 6 5.35 23.36 4.20
CA ASN A 6 5.51 23.20 5.63
C ASN A 6 5.77 21.71 5.93
N PRO A 7 6.84 21.33 6.67
CA PRO A 7 7.11 19.92 6.99
C PRO A 7 5.97 19.23 7.74
N ASN A 8 5.02 20.00 8.29
CA ASN A 8 3.79 19.47 8.88
C ASN A 8 2.71 19.07 7.84
N ASP A 9 2.88 19.41 6.57
CA ASP A 9 1.91 19.12 5.51
C ASP A 9 2.29 17.85 4.69
N SER A 10 3.43 17.25 4.98
CA SER A 10 3.87 16.05 4.28
C SER A 10 3.27 14.78 4.88
N TRP A 11 3.00 13.81 4.00
CA TRP A 11 2.45 12.51 4.37
C TRP A 11 3.54 11.54 4.85
N GLN A 12 3.23 10.78 5.88
CA GLN A 12 3.98 9.61 6.33
C GLN A 12 3.23 8.36 5.89
N VAL A 13 3.84 7.57 5.02
CA VAL A 13 3.23 6.37 4.45
C VAL A 13 3.60 5.15 5.28
N PHE A 14 2.63 4.26 5.49
CA PHE A 14 2.80 2.97 6.14
C PHE A 14 2.32 1.85 5.21
N LEU A 15 3.18 0.85 5.01
CA LEU A 15 2.93 -0.33 4.20
C LEU A 15 2.92 -1.56 5.11
N PRO A 16 1.76 -2.09 5.48
CA PRO A 16 1.68 -3.31 6.30
C PRO A 16 2.07 -4.52 5.45
N LEU A 17 3.18 -5.15 5.78
CA LEU A 17 3.69 -6.29 5.06
C LEU A 17 3.96 -7.44 6.03
N LYS A 18 3.10 -8.44 6.01
CA LYS A 18 3.27 -9.67 6.81
C LYS A 18 4.51 -10.42 6.34
N GLN A 19 5.04 -11.29 7.21
CA GLN A 19 6.08 -12.24 6.81
C GLN A 19 5.64 -12.98 5.54
N PHE A 20 6.49 -13.02 4.53
CA PHE A 20 6.16 -13.47 3.18
C PHE A 20 5.58 -14.89 3.12
N ALA A 21 6.05 -15.79 3.98
CA ALA A 21 5.55 -17.16 4.05
C ALA A 21 4.08 -17.28 4.49
N ALA A 22 3.55 -16.31 5.24
CA ALA A 22 2.17 -16.28 5.74
C ALA A 22 1.24 -15.42 4.87
N GLY A 23 1.78 -14.75 3.83
CA GLY A 23 1.02 -13.84 2.98
C GLY A 23 0.20 -14.55 1.90
N LYS A 24 -0.99 -14.01 1.62
CA LYS A 24 -1.82 -14.34 0.44
C LYS A 24 -2.08 -15.84 0.23
N SER A 25 -2.75 -16.47 1.20
CA SER A 25 -3.16 -17.89 1.10
C SER A 25 -4.03 -18.20 -0.13
N ARG A 26 -4.71 -17.20 -0.70
CA ARG A 26 -5.50 -17.34 -1.95
C ARG A 26 -4.63 -17.51 -3.21
N LEU A 27 -3.36 -17.14 -3.15
CA LEU A 27 -2.36 -17.46 -4.18
C LEU A 27 -1.82 -18.91 -4.04
N SER A 28 -2.50 -19.78 -3.33
CA SER A 28 -2.10 -21.21 -3.15
C SER A 28 -2.08 -22.05 -4.44
N THR A 29 -2.62 -21.52 -5.52
CA THR A 29 -2.58 -22.17 -6.85
C THR A 29 -1.22 -22.06 -7.54
N ILE A 30 -0.31 -21.22 -7.02
CA ILE A 30 1.04 -21.06 -7.55
C ILE A 30 2.09 -21.56 -6.54
N PRO A 31 3.29 -22.00 -7.01
CA PRO A 31 4.35 -22.47 -6.13
C PRO A 31 4.73 -21.46 -5.06
N ASP A 32 5.03 -21.93 -3.85
CA ASP A 32 5.30 -21.08 -2.69
C ASP A 32 6.45 -20.09 -2.91
N ASP A 33 7.55 -20.51 -3.52
CA ASP A 33 8.70 -19.64 -3.81
C ASP A 33 8.33 -18.53 -4.79
N PHE A 34 7.52 -18.85 -5.80
CA PHE A 34 7.04 -17.87 -6.75
C PHE A 34 6.06 -16.89 -6.09
N ARG A 35 5.16 -17.38 -5.23
CA ARG A 35 4.25 -16.54 -4.44
C ARG A 35 4.99 -15.54 -3.58
N VAL A 36 6.02 -15.98 -2.86
CA VAL A 36 6.87 -15.10 -2.04
C VAL A 36 7.54 -14.03 -2.90
N SER A 37 8.10 -14.44 -4.05
CA SER A 37 8.73 -13.53 -4.99
C SER A 37 7.75 -12.50 -5.56
N LEU A 38 6.52 -12.92 -5.84
CA LEU A 38 5.45 -12.07 -6.36
C LEU A 38 5.01 -11.02 -5.33
N ILE A 39 4.79 -11.41 -4.08
CA ILE A 39 4.44 -10.48 -2.98
C ILE A 39 5.54 -9.42 -2.83
N LYS A 40 6.82 -9.83 -2.89
CA LYS A 40 7.95 -8.92 -2.84
C LYS A 40 7.97 -7.97 -4.03
N ALA A 41 7.77 -8.49 -5.25
CA ALA A 41 7.76 -7.70 -6.47
C ALA A 41 6.68 -6.60 -6.45
N MET A 42 5.45 -6.95 -6.07
CA MET A 42 4.35 -5.98 -5.95
C MET A 42 4.66 -4.88 -4.93
N ALA A 43 5.21 -5.26 -3.76
CA ALA A 43 5.60 -4.29 -2.75
C ALA A 43 6.74 -3.37 -3.21
N VAL A 44 7.72 -3.89 -3.95
CA VAL A 44 8.82 -3.11 -4.55
C VAL A 44 8.27 -2.10 -5.55
N ASP A 45 7.37 -2.53 -6.45
CA ASP A 45 6.76 -1.65 -7.45
C ASP A 45 6.02 -0.49 -6.79
N LEU A 46 5.25 -0.76 -5.75
CA LEU A 46 4.56 0.30 -5.01
C LEU A 46 5.54 1.25 -4.29
N ILE A 47 6.60 0.72 -3.66
CA ILE A 47 7.63 1.53 -3.00
C ILE A 47 8.31 2.44 -4.02
N ASP A 48 8.66 1.94 -5.20
CA ASP A 48 9.31 2.72 -6.26
C ASP A 48 8.42 3.87 -6.75
N VAL A 49 7.11 3.66 -6.79
CA VAL A 49 6.14 4.72 -7.10
C VAL A 49 6.08 5.75 -5.96
N LEU A 50 5.95 5.31 -4.71
CA LEU A 50 5.85 6.19 -3.54
C LEU A 50 7.08 7.07 -3.34
N ILE A 51 8.27 6.55 -3.63
CA ILE A 51 9.54 7.30 -3.55
C ILE A 51 9.54 8.50 -4.51
N GLN A 52 8.83 8.46 -5.61
CA GLN A 52 8.78 9.55 -6.60
C GLN A 52 7.87 10.71 -6.18
N ILE A 53 7.02 10.53 -5.17
CA ILE A 53 5.99 11.51 -4.79
C ILE A 53 6.55 12.52 -3.78
N PRO A 54 6.60 13.82 -4.13
CA PRO A 54 7.19 14.85 -3.25
C PRO A 54 6.40 15.08 -1.97
N GLN A 55 5.08 14.85 -1.95
CA GLN A 55 4.21 15.02 -0.79
C GLN A 55 4.51 13.99 0.33
N ILE A 56 5.30 12.94 0.05
CA ILE A 56 5.63 11.88 1.00
C ILE A 56 6.98 12.16 1.63
N SER A 57 7.03 12.30 2.96
CA SER A 57 8.25 12.53 3.72
C SER A 57 8.93 11.24 4.18
N SER A 58 8.17 10.18 4.42
CA SER A 58 8.72 8.87 4.81
C SER A 58 7.79 7.73 4.39
N ILE A 59 8.39 6.57 4.16
CA ILE A 59 7.70 5.32 3.84
C ILE A 59 8.18 4.28 4.86
N THR A 60 7.28 3.79 5.70
CA THR A 60 7.57 2.81 6.74
C THR A 60 6.97 1.47 6.37
N ILE A 61 7.81 0.46 6.19
CA ILE A 61 7.38 -0.92 6.01
C ILE A 61 7.12 -1.50 7.40
N VAL A 62 5.89 -1.96 7.62
CA VAL A 62 5.43 -2.48 8.92
C VAL A 62 5.36 -4.00 8.85
N GLY A 63 6.10 -4.69 9.70
CA GLY A 63 6.09 -6.15 9.80
C GLY A 63 7.43 -6.80 9.47
N VAL A 64 8.06 -6.45 8.35
CA VAL A 64 9.37 -6.98 7.92
C VAL A 64 10.42 -5.89 7.81
N ALA A 65 11.69 -6.28 7.75
CA ALA A 65 12.77 -5.34 7.47
C ALA A 65 12.77 -4.95 5.98
N HIS A 66 12.96 -3.67 5.67
CA HIS A 66 12.95 -3.21 4.26
C HIS A 66 14.08 -3.84 3.42
N GLN A 67 15.18 -4.22 4.04
CA GLN A 67 16.28 -4.92 3.39
C GLN A 67 15.87 -6.26 2.78
N GLU A 68 14.79 -6.87 3.27
CA GLU A 68 14.22 -8.09 2.69
C GLU A 68 13.51 -7.83 1.34
N LEU A 69 13.16 -6.57 1.06
CA LEU A 69 12.48 -6.15 -0.17
C LEU A 69 13.46 -5.52 -1.17
N SER A 70 14.29 -4.61 -0.70
CA SER A 70 15.13 -3.78 -1.56
C SER A 70 16.41 -3.38 -0.83
N ASN A 71 17.52 -3.37 -1.55
CA ASN A 71 18.79 -2.78 -1.10
C ASN A 71 18.81 -1.25 -1.28
N SER A 72 17.66 -0.62 -1.46
CA SER A 72 17.58 0.83 -1.66
C SER A 72 18.06 1.58 -0.42
N ALA A 73 19.06 2.43 -0.60
CA ALA A 73 19.57 3.35 0.42
C ALA A 73 18.73 4.65 0.50
N ASN A 74 17.47 4.64 0.07
CA ASN A 74 16.65 5.85 0.09
C ASN A 74 16.40 6.29 1.53
N PRO A 75 16.76 7.53 1.94
CA PRO A 75 16.63 8.00 3.32
C PRO A 75 15.20 8.15 3.80
N ARG A 76 14.21 8.14 2.91
CA ARG A 76 12.78 8.16 3.26
C ARG A 76 12.23 6.78 3.59
N LEU A 77 12.95 5.70 3.21
CA LEU A 77 12.52 4.32 3.46
C LEU A 77 12.94 3.89 4.86
N ARG A 78 11.99 3.40 5.64
CA ARG A 78 12.16 2.95 7.03
C ARG A 78 11.55 1.57 7.21
N SER A 79 11.93 0.90 8.30
CA SER A 79 11.34 -0.36 8.73
C SER A 79 10.79 -0.25 10.14
N PHE A 80 9.69 -0.94 10.36
CA PHE A 80 9.15 -1.22 11.69
C PHE A 80 8.88 -2.73 11.79
N PRO A 81 9.92 -3.56 12.03
CA PRO A 81 9.77 -5.01 12.13
C PRO A 81 8.93 -5.39 13.33
N ILE A 82 8.05 -6.37 13.18
CA ILE A 82 7.20 -6.90 14.24
C ILE A 82 7.50 -8.37 14.41
N SER A 83 8.08 -8.74 15.57
CA SER A 83 8.46 -10.11 15.87
C SER A 83 7.28 -11.01 16.22
N GLN A 84 6.22 -10.43 16.75
CA GLN A 84 4.99 -11.14 17.15
C GLN A 84 3.76 -10.38 16.60
N PRO A 85 3.42 -10.57 15.33
CA PRO A 85 2.28 -9.88 14.72
C PRO A 85 0.97 -10.38 15.36
N VAL A 86 0.08 -9.45 15.68
CA VAL A 86 -1.27 -9.73 16.19
C VAL A 86 -2.27 -9.71 15.03
N ASP A 87 -2.51 -8.51 14.51
CA ASP A 87 -3.34 -8.26 13.34
C ASP A 87 -2.87 -6.96 12.67
N ILE A 88 -3.31 -6.75 11.43
CA ILE A 88 -2.87 -5.62 10.62
C ILE A 88 -3.15 -4.26 11.30
N ASN A 89 -4.30 -4.11 11.97
CA ASN A 89 -4.70 -2.84 12.56
C ASN A 89 -3.88 -2.54 13.82
N SER A 90 -3.68 -3.55 14.68
CA SER A 90 -2.84 -3.43 15.87
C SER A 90 -1.39 -3.12 15.52
N ASP A 91 -0.84 -3.81 14.52
CA ASP A 91 0.53 -3.63 14.03
C ASP A 91 0.73 -2.21 13.46
N LEU A 92 -0.23 -1.72 12.68
CA LEU A 92 -0.23 -0.34 12.17
C LEU A 92 -0.31 0.67 13.32
N GLN A 93 -1.16 0.44 14.32
CA GLN A 93 -1.28 1.33 15.46
C GLN A 93 0.03 1.49 16.25
N LEU A 94 0.84 0.43 16.32
CA LEU A 94 2.18 0.50 16.94
C LEU A 94 3.15 1.32 16.08
N ALA A 95 3.17 1.06 14.77
CA ALA A 95 4.11 1.69 13.85
C ALA A 95 3.82 3.20 13.63
N ILE A 96 2.55 3.58 13.61
CA ILE A 96 2.10 4.96 13.39
C ILE A 96 2.59 5.89 14.52
N GLY A 97 2.57 5.44 15.79
CA GLY A 97 3.04 6.25 16.92
C GLY A 97 2.37 7.64 16.96
N ASP A 98 3.19 8.69 17.03
CA ASP A 98 2.76 10.10 17.11
C ASP A 98 2.72 10.80 15.73
N SER A 99 2.72 10.05 14.63
CA SER A 99 2.62 10.59 13.27
C SER A 99 1.34 11.42 13.11
N LYS A 100 1.45 12.60 12.49
CA LYS A 100 0.33 13.57 12.42
C LYS A 100 -0.48 13.46 11.14
N ARG A 101 0.14 13.09 10.03
CA ARG A 101 -0.51 12.98 8.73
C ARG A 101 -0.07 11.68 8.09
N ILE A 102 -0.98 10.73 8.04
CA ILE A 102 -0.69 9.35 7.68
C ILE A 102 -1.46 8.91 6.45
N ALA A 103 -0.77 8.14 5.61
CA ALA A 103 -1.39 7.38 4.52
C ALA A 103 -0.97 5.91 4.68
N ILE A 104 -1.89 5.00 4.54
CA ILE A 104 -1.66 3.57 4.56
C ILE A 104 -2.06 3.04 3.20
N PHE A 105 -1.18 2.26 2.56
CA PHE A 105 -1.50 1.53 1.34
C PHE A 105 -1.25 0.05 1.57
N LEU A 106 -2.12 -0.80 1.06
CA LEU A 106 -1.83 -2.23 1.00
C LEU A 106 -0.74 -2.48 -0.05
N PRO A 107 0.20 -3.42 0.21
CA PRO A 107 1.40 -3.58 -0.63
C PRO A 107 1.17 -4.35 -1.94
N ASP A 108 -0.04 -4.79 -2.20
CA ASP A 108 -0.45 -5.63 -3.32
C ASP A 108 -1.11 -4.85 -4.47
N LEU A 109 -0.60 -3.66 -4.74
CA LEU A 109 -1.08 -2.73 -5.76
C LEU A 109 -0.05 -2.57 -6.90
N PRO A 110 0.23 -3.62 -7.70
CA PRO A 110 1.33 -3.63 -8.66
C PRO A 110 1.13 -2.68 -9.85
N SER A 111 -0.06 -2.15 -10.03
CA SER A 111 -0.40 -1.23 -11.12
C SER A 111 -0.65 0.22 -10.66
N ALA A 112 -0.50 0.52 -9.37
CA ALA A 112 -0.65 1.88 -8.86
C ALA A 112 0.34 2.84 -9.52
N LYS A 113 -0.12 4.06 -9.83
CA LYS A 113 0.69 5.10 -10.51
C LYS A 113 0.90 6.30 -9.59
N ALA A 114 2.04 6.98 -9.75
CA ALA A 114 2.36 8.17 -8.95
C ALA A 114 1.31 9.28 -9.08
N ALA A 115 0.72 9.46 -10.26
CA ALA A 115 -0.35 10.43 -10.47
C ALA A 115 -1.62 10.12 -9.67
N GLU A 116 -2.04 8.83 -9.65
CA GLU A 116 -3.20 8.39 -8.86
C GLU A 116 -2.98 8.62 -7.36
N ILE A 117 -1.79 8.25 -6.86
CA ILE A 117 -1.46 8.41 -5.43
C ILE A 117 -1.36 9.90 -5.06
N SER A 118 -0.76 10.74 -5.92
CA SER A 118 -0.67 12.18 -5.66
C SER A 118 -2.06 12.82 -5.57
N GLU A 119 -2.97 12.47 -6.48
CA GLU A 119 -4.36 12.93 -6.46
C GLU A 119 -5.09 12.43 -5.21
N ALA A 120 -4.91 11.15 -4.85
CA ALA A 120 -5.50 10.59 -3.64
C ALA A 120 -5.04 11.33 -2.36
N LEU A 121 -3.75 11.67 -2.27
CA LEU A 121 -3.19 12.44 -1.16
C LEU A 121 -3.75 13.88 -1.12
N GLU A 122 -3.97 14.49 -2.27
CA GLU A 122 -4.55 15.83 -2.37
C GLU A 122 -6.01 15.83 -1.92
N LEU A 123 -6.84 14.93 -2.45
CA LEU A 123 -8.22 14.76 -2.03
C LEU A 123 -8.33 14.42 -0.53
N ALA A 124 -7.50 13.48 -0.04
CA ALA A 124 -7.46 13.10 1.36
C ALA A 124 -7.10 14.27 2.28
N SER A 125 -6.35 15.26 1.77
CA SER A 125 -5.95 16.43 2.56
C SER A 125 -7.11 17.29 3.05
N THR A 126 -8.25 17.20 2.41
CA THR A 126 -9.47 17.96 2.72
C THR A 126 -10.36 17.27 3.77
N HIS A 127 -10.02 16.05 4.17
CA HIS A 127 -10.82 15.25 5.11
C HIS A 127 -10.04 14.88 6.36
N ARG A 128 -10.72 14.69 7.48
CA ARG A 128 -10.10 14.18 8.71
C ARG A 128 -9.60 12.76 8.55
N THR A 129 -10.46 11.92 7.99
CA THR A 129 -10.17 10.53 7.62
C THR A 129 -10.85 10.20 6.30
N SER A 130 -10.14 9.48 5.46
CA SER A 130 -10.67 9.00 4.18
C SER A 130 -10.05 7.66 3.81
N PHE A 131 -10.63 6.98 2.83
CA PHE A 131 -10.14 5.70 2.34
C PHE A 131 -10.49 5.51 0.87
N ILE A 132 -9.81 4.56 0.23
CA ILE A 132 -10.13 4.08 -1.12
C ILE A 132 -10.57 2.62 -0.97
N ALA A 133 -11.77 2.31 -1.48
CA ALA A 133 -12.25 0.94 -1.57
C ALA A 133 -11.54 0.19 -2.71
N ASP A 134 -11.47 -1.14 -2.60
CA ASP A 134 -11.05 -2.02 -3.70
C ASP A 134 -11.98 -1.91 -4.91
N GLN A 135 -11.65 -2.58 -6.02
CA GLN A 135 -12.47 -2.59 -7.23
C GLN A 135 -13.88 -3.18 -7.02
N ASN A 136 -14.06 -4.05 -6.01
CA ASN A 136 -15.32 -4.67 -5.66
C ASN A 136 -16.12 -3.88 -4.62
N SER A 137 -15.57 -2.78 -4.07
CA SER A 137 -16.15 -1.94 -3.02
C SER A 137 -16.44 -2.70 -1.71
N ILE A 138 -15.76 -3.82 -1.47
CA ILE A 138 -15.88 -4.68 -0.28
C ILE A 138 -14.73 -4.42 0.68
N GLY A 139 -13.50 -4.49 0.19
CA GLY A 139 -12.29 -4.18 0.91
C GLY A 139 -11.89 -2.71 0.77
N SER A 140 -10.74 -2.36 1.35
CA SER A 140 -10.11 -1.06 1.19
C SER A 140 -8.61 -1.25 0.95
N THR A 141 -8.08 -0.56 -0.04
CA THR A 141 -6.69 -0.63 -0.47
C THR A 141 -5.83 0.47 0.11
N ALA A 142 -6.45 1.59 0.51
CA ALA A 142 -5.78 2.72 1.13
C ALA A 142 -6.63 3.39 2.21
N PHE A 143 -5.96 3.98 3.21
CA PHE A 143 -6.58 4.76 4.27
C PHE A 143 -5.71 5.98 4.60
N PHE A 144 -6.36 7.11 4.89
CA PHE A 144 -5.70 8.39 5.14
C PHE A 144 -6.24 9.06 6.41
N SER A 145 -5.35 9.74 7.15
CA SER A 145 -5.73 10.60 8.27
C SER A 145 -4.88 11.87 8.31
N THR A 146 -5.54 13.02 8.40
CA THR A 146 -4.91 14.33 8.58
C THR A 146 -4.83 14.74 10.07
N VAL A 147 -5.37 13.91 10.96
CA VAL A 147 -5.43 14.16 12.39
C VAL A 147 -4.53 13.20 13.20
N GLY A 148 -3.64 12.50 12.52
CA GLY A 148 -2.73 11.55 13.12
C GLY A 148 -3.36 10.19 13.37
N LYS A 149 -2.97 9.56 14.47
CA LYS A 149 -3.36 8.21 14.84
C LYS A 149 -4.86 8.11 15.10
N VAL A 150 -5.52 7.27 14.33
CA VAL A 150 -6.93 6.89 14.46
C VAL A 150 -7.07 5.39 14.28
N ALA A 151 -8.18 4.80 14.73
CA ALA A 151 -8.47 3.40 14.48
C ALA A 151 -8.56 3.12 12.98
N THR A 152 -7.92 2.05 12.54
CA THR A 152 -8.04 1.51 11.18
C THR A 152 -8.87 0.24 11.21
N HIS A 153 -9.48 -0.12 10.10
CA HIS A 153 -10.42 -1.26 10.02
C HIS A 153 -10.14 -2.15 8.81
N PHE A 154 -8.85 -2.37 8.50
CA PHE A 154 -8.46 -3.29 7.44
C PHE A 154 -8.85 -4.73 7.80
N GLY A 155 -9.24 -5.51 6.78
CA GLY A 155 -9.71 -6.88 6.91
C GLY A 155 -10.99 -7.11 6.10
N ALA A 156 -11.72 -8.18 6.42
CA ALA A 156 -12.95 -8.51 5.73
C ALA A 156 -13.98 -7.37 5.85
N ASN A 157 -14.60 -7.00 4.73
CA ASN A 157 -15.58 -5.90 4.64
C ASN A 157 -15.06 -4.54 5.14
N SER A 158 -13.75 -4.28 4.97
CA SER A 158 -13.10 -3.08 5.49
C SER A 158 -13.69 -1.78 4.95
N ALA A 159 -14.19 -1.75 3.70
CA ALA A 159 -14.86 -0.57 3.16
C ALA A 159 -16.11 -0.18 3.98
N ALA A 160 -16.95 -1.16 4.34
CA ALA A 160 -18.10 -0.92 5.19
C ALA A 160 -17.71 -0.49 6.61
N ALA A 161 -16.65 -1.08 7.16
CA ALA A 161 -16.14 -0.72 8.48
C ALA A 161 -15.58 0.71 8.53
N HIS A 162 -14.81 1.13 7.51
CA HIS A 162 -14.32 2.50 7.38
C HIS A 162 -15.46 3.51 7.21
N ARG A 163 -16.49 3.21 6.38
CA ARG A 163 -17.70 4.07 6.27
C ARG A 163 -18.41 4.20 7.61
N SER A 164 -18.57 3.09 8.36
CA SER A 164 -19.19 3.11 9.68
C SER A 164 -18.41 3.94 10.70
N ALA A 165 -17.07 3.99 10.57
CA ALA A 165 -16.18 4.87 11.33
C ALA A 165 -16.14 6.31 10.80
N GLN A 166 -17.04 6.70 9.90
CA GLN A 166 -17.19 8.04 9.32
C GLN A 166 -15.97 8.49 8.48
N ALA A 167 -15.15 7.57 7.98
CA ALA A 167 -14.15 7.90 6.98
C ALA A 167 -14.83 8.15 5.62
N ILE A 168 -14.37 9.19 4.92
CA ILE A 168 -14.90 9.55 3.60
C ILE A 168 -14.31 8.63 2.53
N GLU A 169 -15.15 7.99 1.74
CA GLU A 169 -14.67 7.23 0.59
C GLU A 169 -14.26 8.18 -0.54
N LEU A 170 -12.99 8.10 -0.95
CA LEU A 170 -12.48 8.84 -2.09
C LEU A 170 -12.82 8.08 -3.37
N ILE A 171 -13.53 8.75 -4.28
CA ILE A 171 -13.96 8.17 -5.55
C ILE A 171 -13.45 9.06 -6.67
N ASP A 172 -12.58 8.52 -7.51
CA ASP A 172 -12.10 9.18 -8.72
C ASP A 172 -11.91 8.15 -9.85
N PRO A 173 -12.32 8.47 -11.10
CA PRO A 173 -12.13 7.57 -12.24
C PRO A 173 -10.67 7.22 -12.55
N MET A 174 -9.72 8.02 -12.08
CA MET A 174 -8.30 7.75 -12.28
C MET A 174 -7.74 6.69 -11.32
N PHE A 175 -8.42 6.38 -10.20
CA PHE A 175 -7.96 5.41 -9.19
C PHE A 175 -8.06 3.95 -9.66
N LYS A 176 -7.56 3.64 -10.84
CA LYS A 176 -7.62 2.29 -11.38
C LYS A 176 -6.59 1.37 -10.72
N GLY A 177 -5.35 1.79 -10.68
CA GLY A 177 -4.25 1.00 -10.13
C GLY A 177 -4.29 0.91 -8.60
N ILE A 178 -4.70 1.98 -7.90
CA ILE A 178 -4.85 1.95 -6.43
C ILE A 178 -6.00 1.03 -5.99
N LYS A 179 -7.02 0.83 -6.81
CA LYS A 179 -8.18 -0.03 -6.51
C LYS A 179 -7.97 -1.49 -6.90
N ALA A 180 -6.97 -1.77 -7.74
CA ALA A 180 -6.68 -3.09 -8.29
C ALA A 180 -5.70 -3.86 -7.40
N ASP A 181 -6.16 -4.24 -6.20
CA ASP A 181 -5.43 -5.16 -5.35
C ASP A 181 -5.43 -6.58 -5.94
N CYS A 182 -4.30 -7.25 -5.79
CA CYS A 182 -4.11 -8.60 -6.31
C CYS A 182 -4.20 -9.60 -5.15
N ASP A 183 -5.41 -10.08 -4.85
CA ASP A 183 -5.62 -11.08 -3.80
C ASP A 183 -5.34 -12.50 -4.28
N ASP A 184 -5.57 -12.77 -5.57
CA ASP A 184 -5.31 -14.07 -6.19
C ASP A 184 -4.62 -13.93 -7.56
N TRP A 185 -4.33 -15.09 -8.19
CA TRP A 185 -3.66 -15.12 -9.48
C TRP A 185 -4.51 -14.55 -10.61
N SER A 186 -5.84 -14.69 -10.55
CA SER A 186 -6.75 -14.16 -11.57
C SER A 186 -6.82 -12.62 -11.53
N ASP A 187 -6.71 -12.01 -10.37
CA ASP A 187 -6.64 -10.55 -10.25
C ASP A 187 -5.42 -10.01 -10.99
N LEU A 188 -4.26 -10.65 -10.79
CA LEU A 188 -3.03 -10.24 -11.45
C LEU A 188 -3.11 -10.43 -12.97
N LEU A 189 -3.70 -11.53 -13.46
CA LEU A 189 -3.89 -11.79 -14.89
C LEU A 189 -4.90 -10.85 -15.56
N ALA A 190 -5.80 -10.23 -14.77
CA ALA A 190 -6.76 -9.26 -15.27
C ALA A 190 -6.13 -7.88 -15.54
N ILE A 191 -4.95 -7.60 -14.98
CA ILE A 191 -4.22 -6.35 -15.22
C ILE A 191 -3.44 -6.46 -16.54
N ASP A 192 -3.55 -5.45 -17.40
CA ASP A 192 -2.69 -5.35 -18.58
C ASP A 192 -1.22 -5.32 -18.14
N THR A 193 -0.40 -6.20 -18.69
CA THR A 193 1.02 -6.31 -18.32
C THR A 193 1.79 -4.99 -18.48
N ARG A 194 1.34 -4.10 -19.37
CA ARG A 194 1.91 -2.76 -19.58
C ARG A 194 1.65 -1.83 -18.40
N ASP A 195 0.61 -2.09 -17.62
CA ASP A 195 0.25 -1.32 -16.44
C ASP A 195 0.93 -1.80 -15.17
N LEU A 196 1.46 -3.03 -15.16
CA LEU A 196 2.23 -3.56 -14.05
C LEU A 196 3.53 -2.79 -13.84
N GLY A 197 3.95 -2.68 -12.59
CA GLY A 197 5.28 -2.20 -12.22
C GLY A 197 6.38 -3.12 -12.77
N HIS A 198 7.59 -2.60 -12.77
CA HIS A 198 8.72 -3.28 -13.42
C HIS A 198 9.04 -4.64 -12.79
N ALA A 199 9.07 -4.72 -11.45
CA ALA A 199 9.46 -5.95 -10.74
C ALA A 199 8.42 -7.07 -10.94
N THR A 200 7.13 -6.74 -10.81
CA THR A 200 6.03 -7.70 -11.02
C THR A 200 6.00 -8.18 -12.45
N ARG A 201 6.10 -7.27 -13.42
CA ARG A 201 6.11 -7.62 -14.85
C ARG A 201 7.26 -8.54 -15.21
N ALA A 202 8.48 -8.22 -14.81
CA ALA A 202 9.67 -9.03 -15.10
C ALA A 202 9.54 -10.43 -14.52
N LEU A 203 9.00 -10.55 -13.30
CA LEU A 203 8.77 -11.85 -12.66
C LEU A 203 7.72 -12.67 -13.40
N MET A 204 6.62 -12.05 -13.85
CA MET A 204 5.58 -12.74 -14.63
C MET A 204 6.08 -13.20 -15.99
N GLU A 205 6.81 -12.36 -16.72
CA GLU A 205 7.40 -12.71 -18.01
C GLU A 205 8.32 -13.94 -17.88
N HIS A 206 9.14 -13.99 -16.85
CA HIS A 206 10.02 -15.13 -16.58
C HIS A 206 9.23 -16.40 -16.26
N HIS A 207 8.14 -16.30 -15.49
CA HIS A 207 7.32 -17.46 -15.11
C HIS A 207 6.52 -18.03 -16.28
N LEU A 208 6.05 -17.18 -17.20
CA LEU A 208 5.25 -17.61 -18.36
C LEU A 208 6.09 -18.22 -19.49
N GLN A 209 7.43 -18.05 -19.47
CA GLN A 209 8.37 -18.59 -20.46
C GLN A 209 8.95 -19.95 -20.07
N ASN A 210 8.79 -20.39 -18.81
CA ASN A 210 9.29 -21.66 -18.28
C ASN A 210 8.15 -22.59 -17.88
#